data_b6cd21d48fdeddc34a19f5a1e3d2af40
#
_entry.id   b6cd21d48fdeddc34a19f5a1e3d2af40
#
_cell.length_a   1.000
_cell.length_b   1.000
_cell.length_c   1.000
_cell.angle_alpha   90.00
_cell.angle_beta   90.00
_cell.angle_gamma   90.00
#
_symmetry.space_group_name_H-M   'P 1'
#
loop_
_entity.id
_entity.type
_entity.pdbx_description
1 polymer ?
#
loop_
_entity_poly.entity_id
_entity_poly.type
_entity_poly.pdbx_seq_one_letter_code
_entity_poly.pdbx_strand_id
1 'polypeptide(L)'
;MTKFPYNFELERIVEQIKVRNAKSVGIQLPEGVRPVATELADAIAAKTGAEVIISGNSCYGACDIDDKLLRIVDILFHFGHTEYFGSHSLLSEREKVCFIELRSEVDVKHAVKTAVKELKGETVCVVSTVQHIHMLKDAIPVIAQHGKNAVTGKSPMLRYAGQVLGCDFSAAKVPCDEILFIGSGSFHPAGLALYTGMRVVAADPFTNQLRIFQGEEERKKRYLTVARALDATTFGIIIGMKSGQCNLSEARRLKEGAIRRGLNAYLIAMDEITEERLLAYKYEADAFVNTACPRLAEDFIRHNMLMLSAREFEVVIGQRNWEEMYNLNP
;
A
#
# COMPACT_ATOMS: atom_id res chain seq x y z
N MET A 1 -7.22 -19.68 -15.45
CA MET A 1 -6.16 -18.81 -14.90
C MET A 1 -5.24 -18.21 -15.96
N THR A 2 -5.33 -18.61 -17.22
CA THR A 2 -4.49 -18.07 -18.33
C THR A 2 -4.72 -16.60 -18.69
N LYS A 3 -5.75 -15.96 -18.11
CA LYS A 3 -6.14 -14.58 -18.43
C LYS A 3 -5.28 -13.50 -17.75
N PHE A 4 -4.56 -13.86 -16.68
CA PHE A 4 -3.74 -12.95 -15.90
C PHE A 4 -2.29 -13.44 -15.87
N PRO A 5 -1.31 -12.56 -16.11
CA PRO A 5 0.10 -12.92 -16.16
C PRO A 5 0.73 -12.98 -14.77
N TYR A 6 0.08 -13.73 -13.86
CA TYR A 6 0.53 -13.91 -12.48
C TYR A 6 0.60 -15.38 -12.12
N ASN A 7 1.58 -15.74 -11.31
CA ASN A 7 1.69 -17.05 -10.72
C ASN A 7 0.80 -17.15 -9.46
N PHE A 8 -0.24 -17.98 -9.52
CA PHE A 8 -1.17 -18.23 -8.41
C PHE A 8 -0.67 -19.31 -7.44
N GLU A 9 0.47 -19.93 -7.68
CA GLU A 9 1.09 -20.94 -6.82
C GLU A 9 0.14 -22.09 -6.44
N LEU A 10 -0.69 -22.58 -7.37
CA LEU A 10 -1.75 -23.56 -7.09
C LEU A 10 -1.23 -24.84 -6.43
N GLU A 11 -0.06 -25.34 -6.84
CA GLU A 11 0.56 -26.53 -6.26
C GLU A 11 0.90 -26.31 -4.79
N ARG A 12 1.44 -25.14 -4.43
CA ARG A 12 1.74 -24.77 -3.05
C ARG A 12 0.45 -24.64 -2.21
N ILE A 13 -0.62 -24.08 -2.78
CA ILE A 13 -1.94 -23.99 -2.12
C ILE A 13 -2.43 -25.39 -1.78
N VAL A 14 -2.42 -26.31 -2.76
CA VAL A 14 -2.86 -27.71 -2.60
C VAL A 14 -2.02 -28.43 -1.55
N GLU A 15 -0.71 -28.23 -1.54
CA GLU A 15 0.19 -28.79 -0.54
C GLU A 15 -0.14 -28.30 0.88
N GLN A 16 -0.32 -26.99 1.06
CA GLN A 16 -0.68 -26.40 2.37
C GLN A 16 -2.01 -26.93 2.90
N ILE A 17 -3.01 -27.10 2.04
CA ILE A 17 -4.31 -27.67 2.41
C ILE A 17 -4.15 -29.11 2.90
N LYS A 18 -3.38 -29.94 2.16
CA LYS A 18 -3.16 -31.34 2.51
C LYS A 18 -2.36 -31.48 3.82
N VAL A 19 -1.27 -30.73 3.97
CA VAL A 19 -0.41 -30.78 5.18
C VAL A 19 -1.20 -30.39 6.43
N ARG A 20 -2.07 -29.40 6.33
CA ARG A 20 -2.91 -28.95 7.44
C ARG A 20 -4.22 -29.73 7.60
N ASN A 21 -4.50 -30.67 6.68
CA ASN A 21 -5.77 -31.41 6.60
C ASN A 21 -7.00 -30.49 6.63
N ALA A 22 -6.87 -29.30 6.01
CA ALA A 22 -7.91 -28.28 6.01
C ALA A 22 -9.13 -28.74 5.20
N LYS A 23 -10.33 -28.56 5.74
CA LYS A 23 -11.62 -28.91 5.13
C LYS A 23 -12.32 -27.70 4.55
N SER A 24 -12.11 -26.54 5.15
CA SER A 24 -12.64 -25.23 4.72
C SER A 24 -11.50 -24.28 4.42
N VAL A 25 -11.55 -23.66 3.24
CA VAL A 25 -10.49 -22.81 2.69
C VAL A 25 -11.06 -21.46 2.31
N GLY A 26 -10.52 -20.37 2.87
CA GLY A 26 -10.82 -19.02 2.44
C GLY A 26 -9.86 -18.57 1.34
N ILE A 27 -10.35 -17.85 0.34
CA ILE A 27 -9.51 -17.12 -0.62
C ILE A 27 -9.90 -15.64 -0.64
N GLN A 28 -8.92 -14.76 -0.45
CA GLN A 28 -9.09 -13.31 -0.49
C GLN A 28 -8.17 -12.72 -1.56
N LEU A 29 -8.76 -12.09 -2.59
CA LEU A 29 -8.05 -11.58 -3.76
C LEU A 29 -8.17 -10.06 -3.89
N PRO A 30 -7.10 -9.35 -4.32
CA PRO A 30 -7.20 -7.96 -4.75
C PRO A 30 -8.19 -7.78 -5.90
N GLU A 31 -8.84 -6.61 -5.97
CA GLU A 31 -9.87 -6.29 -6.97
C GLU A 31 -9.42 -6.62 -8.41
N GLY A 32 -8.17 -6.27 -8.76
CA GLY A 32 -7.65 -6.46 -10.12
C GLY A 32 -7.58 -7.91 -10.59
N VAL A 33 -7.58 -8.88 -9.67
CA VAL A 33 -7.53 -10.33 -10.00
C VAL A 33 -8.76 -11.08 -9.51
N ARG A 34 -9.73 -10.42 -8.91
CA ARG A 34 -10.99 -11.01 -8.45
C ARG A 34 -11.79 -11.76 -9.54
N PRO A 35 -11.76 -11.35 -10.83
CA PRO A 35 -12.45 -12.08 -11.89
C PRO A 35 -12.04 -13.54 -12.08
N VAL A 36 -10.89 -13.99 -11.53
CA VAL A 36 -10.51 -15.44 -11.57
C VAL A 36 -10.87 -16.20 -10.30
N ALA A 37 -11.55 -15.57 -9.34
CA ALA A 37 -11.81 -16.17 -8.03
C ALA A 37 -12.56 -17.51 -8.11
N THR A 38 -13.58 -17.60 -8.96
CA THR A 38 -14.38 -18.84 -9.15
C THR A 38 -13.55 -19.93 -9.82
N GLU A 39 -12.82 -19.62 -10.88
CA GLU A 39 -11.94 -20.57 -11.56
C GLU A 39 -10.87 -21.12 -10.59
N LEU A 40 -10.31 -20.25 -9.73
CA LEU A 40 -9.34 -20.66 -8.71
C LEU A 40 -9.98 -21.53 -7.63
N ALA A 41 -11.19 -21.18 -7.17
CA ALA A 41 -11.93 -21.97 -6.18
C ALA A 41 -12.24 -23.38 -6.70
N ASP A 42 -12.72 -23.50 -7.94
CA ASP A 42 -12.99 -24.77 -8.59
C ASP A 42 -11.71 -25.63 -8.70
N ALA A 43 -10.59 -25.00 -9.10
CA ALA A 43 -9.31 -25.72 -9.23
C ALA A 43 -8.79 -26.23 -7.87
N ILE A 44 -8.96 -25.47 -6.80
CA ILE A 44 -8.59 -25.88 -5.43
C ILE A 44 -9.49 -27.03 -4.97
N ALA A 45 -10.82 -26.86 -5.09
CA ALA A 45 -11.80 -27.85 -4.66
C ALA A 45 -11.58 -29.19 -5.39
N ALA A 46 -11.38 -29.16 -6.70
CA ALA A 46 -11.15 -30.37 -7.52
C ALA A 46 -9.89 -31.14 -7.11
N LYS A 47 -8.82 -30.45 -6.66
CA LYS A 47 -7.54 -31.08 -6.29
C LYS A 47 -7.47 -31.52 -4.83
N THR A 48 -8.32 -30.97 -3.96
CA THR A 48 -8.21 -31.16 -2.50
C THR A 48 -9.46 -31.76 -1.86
N GLY A 49 -10.62 -31.58 -2.49
CA GLY A 49 -11.94 -31.93 -1.91
C GLY A 49 -12.36 -30.97 -0.79
N ALA A 50 -11.63 -29.87 -0.54
CA ALA A 50 -11.97 -28.88 0.46
C ALA A 50 -13.08 -27.95 -0.05
N GLU A 51 -13.94 -27.48 0.88
CA GLU A 51 -14.89 -26.42 0.60
C GLU A 51 -14.10 -25.09 0.45
N VAL A 52 -14.37 -24.33 -0.63
CA VAL A 52 -13.70 -23.06 -0.87
C VAL A 52 -14.67 -21.90 -0.73
N ILE A 53 -14.35 -20.94 0.13
CA ILE A 53 -15.15 -19.74 0.40
C ILE A 53 -14.39 -18.53 -0.14
N ILE A 54 -15.02 -17.79 -1.06
CA ILE A 54 -14.44 -16.60 -1.67
C ILE A 54 -14.80 -15.36 -0.82
N SER A 55 -13.81 -14.59 -0.38
CA SER A 55 -14.06 -13.30 0.26
C SER A 55 -14.64 -12.30 -0.74
N GLY A 56 -15.80 -11.75 -0.42
CA GLY A 56 -16.41 -10.64 -1.15
C GLY A 56 -15.92 -9.26 -0.67
N ASN A 57 -15.14 -9.22 0.43
CA ASN A 57 -14.63 -7.99 1.01
C ASN A 57 -13.44 -7.44 0.21
N SER A 58 -13.07 -6.18 0.47
CA SER A 58 -11.87 -5.56 -0.12
C SER A 58 -10.58 -6.29 0.26
N CYS A 59 -9.53 -6.10 -0.55
CA CYS A 59 -8.20 -6.63 -0.32
C CYS A 59 -7.16 -5.63 -0.81
N TYR A 60 -6.89 -4.61 0.00
CA TYR A 60 -6.01 -3.50 -0.37
C TYR A 60 -4.53 -3.73 -0.05
N GLY A 61 -4.23 -4.64 0.90
CA GLY A 61 -2.87 -4.87 1.37
C GLY A 61 -2.78 -5.98 2.40
N ALA A 62 -1.57 -6.33 2.83
CA ALA A 62 -1.34 -7.28 3.93
C ALA A 62 -1.93 -6.82 5.28
N CYS A 63 -2.32 -5.54 5.37
CA CYS A 63 -3.02 -4.95 6.52
C CYS A 63 -4.56 -5.10 6.45
N ASP A 64 -5.09 -5.71 5.38
CA ASP A 64 -6.52 -5.86 5.12
C ASP A 64 -6.88 -7.35 4.99
N ILE A 65 -6.59 -8.11 6.04
CA ILE A 65 -6.97 -9.52 6.14
C ILE A 65 -8.45 -9.61 6.54
N ASP A 66 -9.21 -10.45 5.83
CA ASP A 66 -10.61 -10.73 6.17
C ASP A 66 -10.70 -11.58 7.43
N ASP A 67 -10.70 -10.92 8.58
CA ASP A 67 -10.75 -11.54 9.91
C ASP A 67 -12.07 -12.25 10.18
N LYS A 68 -13.16 -11.82 9.53
CA LYS A 68 -14.47 -12.47 9.64
C LYS A 68 -14.46 -13.81 8.92
N LEU A 69 -13.92 -13.87 7.71
CA LEU A 69 -13.74 -15.11 6.97
C LEU A 69 -12.76 -16.03 7.68
N LEU A 70 -11.66 -15.48 8.22
CA LEU A 70 -10.62 -16.25 8.92
C LEU A 70 -11.16 -17.08 10.10
N ARG A 71 -12.22 -16.59 10.79
CA ARG A 71 -12.86 -17.28 11.92
C ARG A 71 -13.68 -18.51 11.53
N ILE A 72 -14.09 -18.62 10.27
CA ILE A 72 -14.97 -19.71 9.81
C ILE A 72 -14.28 -20.68 8.86
N VAL A 73 -12.97 -20.47 8.56
CA VAL A 73 -12.17 -21.36 7.71
C VAL A 73 -10.98 -21.93 8.48
N ASP A 74 -10.46 -23.06 8.00
CA ASP A 74 -9.26 -23.70 8.57
C ASP A 74 -7.98 -23.00 8.12
N ILE A 75 -7.96 -22.46 6.88
CA ILE A 75 -6.85 -21.70 6.28
C ILE A 75 -7.41 -20.61 5.37
N LEU A 76 -6.76 -19.44 5.39
CA LEU A 76 -7.05 -18.32 4.50
C LEU A 76 -5.84 -18.06 3.59
N PHE A 77 -6.01 -18.18 2.27
CA PHE A 77 -5.03 -17.72 1.30
C PHE A 77 -5.30 -16.26 0.94
N HIS A 78 -4.34 -15.42 1.31
CA HIS A 78 -4.37 -13.99 1.03
C HIS A 78 -3.43 -13.66 -0.14
N PHE A 79 -4.00 -13.20 -1.25
CA PHE A 79 -3.30 -13.04 -2.52
C PHE A 79 -2.77 -11.63 -2.74
N GLY A 80 -1.68 -11.52 -3.51
CA GLY A 80 -1.14 -10.27 -4.02
C GLY A 80 -0.23 -9.51 -3.06
N HIS A 81 0.01 -10.03 -1.86
CA HIS A 81 0.80 -9.36 -0.83
C HIS A 81 1.79 -10.30 -0.16
N THR A 82 2.83 -9.72 0.46
CA THR A 82 3.71 -10.42 1.41
C THR A 82 3.24 -10.18 2.83
N GLU A 83 3.65 -11.05 3.73
CA GLU A 83 3.51 -10.80 5.15
C GLU A 83 4.15 -9.45 5.52
N TYR A 84 3.43 -8.66 6.32
CA TYR A 84 3.88 -7.39 6.85
C TYR A 84 4.18 -7.53 8.35
N PHE A 85 5.39 -7.16 8.76
CA PHE A 85 5.87 -7.31 10.13
C PHE A 85 5.58 -6.09 11.02
N GLY A 86 4.63 -5.22 10.62
CA GLY A 86 4.20 -4.05 11.38
C GLY A 86 3.41 -4.39 12.65
N SER A 87 3.51 -3.52 13.64
CA SER A 87 3.06 -3.74 15.03
C SER A 87 1.55 -3.63 15.29
N HIS A 88 0.73 -3.31 14.29
CA HIS A 88 -0.69 -2.96 14.51
C HIS A 88 -1.68 -4.05 14.09
N SER A 89 -1.25 -5.32 14.01
CA SER A 89 -2.18 -6.39 13.63
C SER A 89 -3.06 -6.81 14.81
N LEU A 90 -4.38 -6.67 14.65
CA LEU A 90 -5.39 -7.19 15.57
C LEU A 90 -5.70 -8.68 15.34
N LEU A 91 -4.98 -9.35 14.42
CA LEU A 91 -5.23 -10.75 14.08
C LEU A 91 -4.88 -11.70 15.22
N SER A 92 -5.86 -12.42 15.69
CA SER A 92 -5.70 -13.47 16.72
C SER A 92 -5.27 -14.84 16.18
N GLU A 93 -5.46 -15.08 14.86
CA GLU A 93 -5.25 -16.40 14.21
C GLU A 93 -4.35 -16.27 12.97
N ARG A 94 -3.26 -15.52 13.12
CA ARG A 94 -2.32 -15.22 12.03
C ARG A 94 -1.70 -16.46 11.40
N GLU A 95 -1.54 -17.53 12.14
CA GLU A 95 -1.01 -18.82 11.68
C GLU A 95 -1.90 -19.50 10.65
N LYS A 96 -3.18 -19.15 10.58
CA LYS A 96 -4.09 -19.63 9.55
C LYS A 96 -3.94 -18.91 8.21
N VAL A 97 -3.26 -17.74 8.17
CA VAL A 97 -3.10 -16.96 6.95
C VAL A 97 -1.89 -17.43 6.16
N CYS A 98 -2.11 -17.74 4.89
CA CYS A 98 -1.05 -18.06 3.94
C CYS A 98 -1.01 -17.00 2.82
N PHE A 99 0.10 -16.29 2.70
CA PHE A 99 0.29 -15.27 1.67
C PHE A 99 0.73 -15.88 0.34
N ILE A 100 0.03 -15.52 -0.74
CA ILE A 100 0.34 -15.87 -2.14
C ILE A 100 0.69 -14.56 -2.86
N GLU A 101 1.94 -14.40 -3.26
CA GLU A 101 2.49 -13.10 -3.66
C GLU A 101 1.99 -12.60 -5.02
N LEU A 102 1.43 -13.46 -5.86
CA LEU A 102 1.03 -13.15 -7.25
C LEU A 102 2.16 -12.51 -8.04
N ARG A 103 3.31 -13.17 -8.12
CA ARG A 103 4.44 -12.71 -8.92
C ARG A 103 4.08 -12.65 -10.39
N SER A 104 4.42 -11.51 -11.02
CA SER A 104 4.19 -11.31 -12.44
C SER A 104 5.15 -12.14 -13.28
N GLU A 105 4.67 -12.64 -14.42
CA GLU A 105 5.47 -13.35 -15.42
C GLU A 105 5.91 -12.43 -16.57
N VAL A 106 5.53 -11.16 -16.54
CA VAL A 106 5.85 -10.17 -17.59
C VAL A 106 7.29 -9.69 -17.44
N ASP A 107 8.10 -9.80 -18.51
CA ASP A 107 9.49 -9.34 -18.52
C ASP A 107 9.57 -7.81 -18.35
N VAL A 108 10.40 -7.38 -17.41
CA VAL A 108 10.60 -5.96 -17.09
C VAL A 108 11.67 -5.28 -17.95
N LYS A 109 12.49 -6.05 -18.69
CA LYS A 109 13.69 -5.53 -19.38
C LYS A 109 13.36 -4.44 -20.41
N HIS A 110 12.25 -4.58 -21.13
CA HIS A 110 11.88 -3.58 -22.15
C HIS A 110 11.49 -2.24 -21.50
N ALA A 111 10.64 -2.29 -20.46
CA ALA A 111 10.25 -1.10 -19.71
C ALA A 111 11.46 -0.42 -19.06
N VAL A 112 12.39 -1.20 -18.49
CA VAL A 112 13.62 -0.70 -17.88
C VAL A 112 14.54 -0.05 -18.92
N LYS A 113 14.74 -0.67 -20.11
CA LYS A 113 15.53 -0.08 -21.21
C LYS A 113 14.98 1.28 -21.66
N THR A 114 13.67 1.42 -21.67
CA THR A 114 13.03 2.70 -21.99
C THR A 114 13.23 3.71 -20.85
N ALA A 115 13.06 3.28 -19.60
CA ALA A 115 13.20 4.12 -18.43
C ALA A 115 14.63 4.67 -18.24
N VAL A 116 15.64 3.86 -18.51
CA VAL A 116 17.05 4.27 -18.34
C VAL A 116 17.40 5.51 -19.20
N LYS A 117 16.75 5.71 -20.33
CA LYS A 117 16.95 6.91 -21.20
C LYS A 117 16.45 8.19 -20.54
N GLU A 118 15.50 8.08 -19.61
CA GLU A 118 14.91 9.20 -18.88
C GLU A 118 15.64 9.48 -17.55
N LEU A 119 16.48 8.54 -17.08
CA LEU A 119 17.24 8.70 -15.86
C LEU A 119 18.36 9.73 -16.05
N LYS A 120 18.43 10.71 -15.14
CA LYS A 120 19.38 11.83 -15.16
C LYS A 120 20.57 11.60 -14.25
N GLY A 121 20.36 10.95 -13.09
CA GLY A 121 21.38 10.69 -12.09
C GLY A 121 22.32 9.55 -12.46
N GLU A 122 23.45 9.47 -11.78
CA GLU A 122 24.43 8.38 -11.93
C GLU A 122 24.05 7.18 -11.07
N THR A 123 23.63 7.44 -9.82
CA THR A 123 23.19 6.42 -8.86
C THR A 123 21.67 6.38 -8.77
N VAL A 124 21.10 5.24 -9.09
CA VAL A 124 19.64 5.04 -9.18
C VAL A 124 19.19 4.02 -8.15
N CYS A 125 18.27 4.42 -7.26
CA CYS A 125 17.63 3.48 -6.36
C CYS A 125 16.53 2.72 -7.10
N VAL A 126 16.61 1.39 -7.13
CA VAL A 126 15.65 0.53 -7.85
C VAL A 126 14.72 -0.14 -6.85
N VAL A 127 13.41 0.11 -6.98
CA VAL A 127 12.38 -0.43 -6.09
C VAL A 127 11.17 -0.94 -6.86
N SER A 128 10.41 -1.81 -6.23
CA SER A 128 9.21 -2.41 -6.84
C SER A 128 8.22 -2.88 -5.77
N THR A 129 6.99 -3.20 -6.19
CA THR A 129 6.07 -4.00 -5.40
C THR A 129 6.42 -5.49 -5.48
N VAL A 130 5.79 -6.32 -4.64
CA VAL A 130 6.06 -7.77 -4.60
C VAL A 130 5.87 -8.47 -5.94
N GLN A 131 4.97 -7.97 -6.79
CA GLN A 131 4.65 -8.54 -8.10
C GLN A 131 5.87 -8.63 -9.02
N HIS A 132 6.79 -7.66 -8.96
CA HIS A 132 7.96 -7.59 -9.83
C HIS A 132 9.29 -7.66 -9.08
N ILE A 133 9.27 -7.81 -7.75
CA ILE A 133 10.48 -7.76 -6.91
C ILE A 133 11.54 -8.79 -7.33
N HIS A 134 11.13 -9.97 -7.73
CA HIS A 134 12.01 -11.05 -8.19
C HIS A 134 12.72 -10.74 -9.51
N MET A 135 12.25 -9.75 -10.26
CA MET A 135 12.81 -9.31 -11.55
C MET A 135 13.81 -8.15 -11.41
N LEU A 136 14.03 -7.61 -10.19
CA LEU A 136 15.07 -6.59 -10.00
C LEU A 136 16.45 -7.08 -10.39
N LYS A 137 16.72 -8.39 -10.20
CA LYS A 137 17.96 -9.05 -10.65
C LYS A 137 18.17 -8.95 -12.18
N ASP A 138 17.09 -8.86 -12.96
CA ASP A 138 17.13 -8.70 -14.42
C ASP A 138 17.17 -7.23 -14.85
N ALA A 139 16.64 -6.33 -14.03
CA ALA A 139 16.63 -4.89 -14.26
C ALA A 139 18.00 -4.25 -13.99
N ILE A 140 18.67 -4.65 -12.90
CA ILE A 140 19.97 -4.08 -12.46
C ILE A 140 21.04 -4.17 -13.55
N PRO A 141 21.27 -5.32 -14.24
CA PRO A 141 22.25 -5.39 -15.33
C PRO A 141 21.90 -4.47 -16.51
N VAL A 142 20.63 -4.26 -16.81
CA VAL A 142 20.21 -3.34 -17.88
C VAL A 142 20.59 -1.90 -17.53
N ILE A 143 20.41 -1.48 -16.28
CA ILE A 143 20.80 -0.14 -15.78
C ILE A 143 22.32 0.02 -15.88
N ALA A 144 23.08 -0.97 -15.41
CA ALA A 144 24.55 -0.97 -15.46
C ALA A 144 25.11 -0.89 -16.88
N GLN A 145 24.52 -1.58 -17.86
CA GLN A 145 24.91 -1.51 -19.28
C GLN A 145 24.78 -0.10 -19.88
N HIS A 146 23.98 0.78 -19.25
CA HIS A 146 23.83 2.17 -19.66
C HIS A 146 24.70 3.13 -18.82
N GLY A 147 25.70 2.61 -18.12
CA GLY A 147 26.67 3.40 -17.37
C GLY A 147 26.15 3.96 -16.05
N LYS A 148 25.06 3.43 -15.49
CA LYS A 148 24.48 3.89 -14.23
C LYS A 148 24.70 2.87 -13.12
N ASN A 149 24.83 3.36 -11.88
CA ASN A 149 24.95 2.55 -10.69
C ASN A 149 23.56 2.27 -10.10
N ALA A 150 23.16 1.00 -9.98
CA ALA A 150 21.91 0.60 -9.38
C ALA A 150 22.11 0.21 -7.92
N VAL A 151 21.36 0.84 -7.01
CA VAL A 151 21.35 0.54 -5.58
C VAL A 151 19.95 0.12 -5.14
N THR A 152 19.88 -0.65 -4.07
CA THR A 152 18.61 -1.15 -3.53
C THR A 152 18.72 -1.25 -2.01
N GLY A 153 17.81 -0.58 -1.30
CA GLY A 153 17.69 -0.69 0.15
C GLY A 153 16.78 -1.81 0.59
N LYS A 154 16.60 -1.94 1.90
CA LYS A 154 15.70 -2.93 2.50
C LYS A 154 14.93 -2.32 3.65
N SER A 155 13.62 -2.50 3.67
CA SER A 155 12.80 -2.21 4.84
C SER A 155 12.93 -3.31 5.88
N PRO A 156 13.02 -2.99 7.18
CA PRO A 156 12.95 -3.99 8.25
C PRO A 156 11.57 -4.63 8.37
N MET A 157 10.53 -3.98 7.84
CA MET A 157 9.14 -4.42 7.91
C MET A 157 8.72 -5.28 6.71
N LEU A 158 9.55 -5.36 5.66
CA LEU A 158 9.25 -6.05 4.42
C LEU A 158 10.21 -7.19 4.15
N ARG A 159 9.74 -8.17 3.40
CA ARG A 159 10.46 -9.42 3.16
C ARG A 159 11.67 -9.24 2.24
N TYR A 160 11.55 -8.43 1.20
CA TYR A 160 12.54 -8.35 0.12
C TYR A 160 13.27 -7.02 0.07
N ALA A 161 14.56 -7.04 -0.32
CA ALA A 161 15.27 -5.82 -0.69
C ALA A 161 14.60 -5.17 -1.91
N GLY A 162 14.49 -3.83 -1.92
CA GLY A 162 13.81 -3.07 -2.97
C GLY A 162 12.28 -3.13 -2.92
N GLN A 163 11.69 -3.90 -2.02
CA GLN A 163 10.23 -3.94 -1.88
C GLN A 163 9.73 -2.67 -1.20
N VAL A 164 8.66 -2.10 -1.76
CA VAL A 164 7.93 -0.97 -1.19
C VAL A 164 6.45 -1.30 -1.04
N LEU A 165 5.82 -0.67 -0.06
CA LEU A 165 4.36 -0.61 0.11
C LEU A 165 3.92 0.86 0.12
N GLY A 166 2.62 1.10 -0.06
CA GLY A 166 2.05 2.45 0.03
C GLY A 166 2.19 3.12 1.41
N CYS A 167 2.55 2.36 2.44
CA CYS A 167 2.82 2.85 3.80
C CYS A 167 4.28 2.68 4.23
N ASP A 168 5.13 2.06 3.42
CA ASP A 168 6.54 1.84 3.72
C ASP A 168 7.41 2.00 2.47
N PHE A 169 8.13 3.11 2.42
CA PHE A 169 9.08 3.47 1.37
C PHE A 169 10.54 3.41 1.87
N SER A 170 10.81 2.80 3.02
CA SER A 170 12.15 2.79 3.64
C SER A 170 13.20 2.06 2.81
N ALA A 171 12.82 1.15 1.92
CA ALA A 171 13.72 0.55 0.94
C ALA A 171 14.33 1.57 -0.05
N ALA A 172 13.73 2.76 -0.19
CA ALA A 172 14.28 3.86 -0.99
C ALA A 172 15.18 4.81 -0.19
N LYS A 173 15.40 4.58 1.11
CA LYS A 173 16.32 5.37 1.96
C LYS A 173 17.77 4.93 1.79
N VAL A 174 18.30 5.03 0.61
CA VAL A 174 19.71 4.78 0.30
C VAL A 174 20.27 5.99 -0.44
N PRO A 175 21.57 6.28 -0.32
CA PRO A 175 22.19 7.34 -1.10
C PRO A 175 22.01 7.07 -2.60
N CYS A 176 21.27 7.96 -3.28
CA CYS A 176 21.02 7.90 -4.72
C CYS A 176 20.61 9.27 -5.24
N ASP A 177 20.65 9.47 -6.56
CA ASP A 177 20.28 10.72 -7.21
C ASP A 177 18.79 10.75 -7.59
N GLU A 178 18.23 9.59 -7.93
CA GLU A 178 16.83 9.43 -8.30
C GLU A 178 16.37 7.97 -8.11
N ILE A 179 15.07 7.75 -8.25
CA ILE A 179 14.44 6.45 -8.02
C ILE A 179 13.84 5.92 -9.32
N LEU A 180 14.11 4.64 -9.63
CA LEU A 180 13.39 3.87 -10.63
C LEU A 180 12.40 2.93 -9.92
N PHE A 181 11.11 3.17 -10.10
CA PHE A 181 10.05 2.27 -9.66
C PHE A 181 9.64 1.36 -10.82
N ILE A 182 9.64 0.04 -10.60
CA ILE A 182 9.19 -0.94 -11.58
C ILE A 182 7.84 -1.50 -11.12
N GLY A 183 6.78 -1.21 -11.88
CA GLY A 183 5.42 -1.64 -11.55
C GLY A 183 4.35 -0.75 -12.14
N SER A 184 3.10 -1.15 -12.00
CA SER A 184 1.94 -0.45 -12.55
C SER A 184 1.30 0.51 -11.57
N GLY A 185 0.53 1.46 -12.13
CA GLY A 185 -0.20 2.45 -11.36
C GLY A 185 0.62 3.66 -10.94
N SER A 186 -0.06 4.66 -10.37
CA SER A 186 0.55 5.94 -9.97
C SER A 186 0.79 6.06 -8.46
N PHE A 187 0.07 5.28 -7.66
CA PHE A 187 0.05 5.43 -6.20
C PHE A 187 1.44 5.23 -5.54
N HIS A 188 2.12 4.10 -5.80
CA HIS A 188 3.43 3.84 -5.20
C HIS A 188 4.50 4.84 -5.65
N PRO A 189 4.66 5.17 -6.97
CA PRO A 189 5.67 6.14 -7.37
C PRO A 189 5.36 7.57 -6.92
N ALA A 190 4.10 7.99 -6.85
CA ALA A 190 3.73 9.27 -6.28
C ALA A 190 4.07 9.35 -4.78
N GLY A 191 3.75 8.29 -4.02
CA GLY A 191 4.12 8.18 -2.61
C GLY A 191 5.64 8.20 -2.41
N LEU A 192 6.41 7.48 -3.23
CA LEU A 192 7.87 7.53 -3.23
C LEU A 192 8.37 8.97 -3.42
N ALA A 193 7.86 9.68 -4.44
CA ALA A 193 8.24 11.08 -4.71
C ALA A 193 7.89 11.99 -3.54
N LEU A 194 6.67 11.86 -2.99
CA LEU A 194 6.19 12.64 -1.85
C LEU A 194 7.12 12.48 -0.63
N TYR A 195 7.35 11.24 -0.20
CA TYR A 195 8.07 10.95 1.05
C TYR A 195 9.58 11.12 0.93
N THR A 196 10.19 10.82 -0.23
CA THR A 196 11.64 11.02 -0.43
C THR A 196 11.98 12.44 -0.85
N GLY A 197 11.05 13.17 -1.47
CA GLY A 197 11.31 14.45 -2.12
C GLY A 197 12.07 14.32 -3.43
N MET A 198 12.34 13.09 -3.89
CA MET A 198 13.16 12.81 -5.07
C MET A 198 12.32 12.69 -6.34
N ARG A 199 13.01 12.77 -7.48
CA ARG A 199 12.46 12.41 -8.77
C ARG A 199 12.30 10.91 -8.86
N VAL A 200 11.12 10.45 -9.31
CA VAL A 200 10.80 9.03 -9.50
C VAL A 200 10.42 8.79 -10.95
N VAL A 201 11.15 7.91 -11.62
CA VAL A 201 10.77 7.36 -12.94
C VAL A 201 10.06 6.05 -12.70
N ALA A 202 8.79 5.98 -13.08
CA ALA A 202 7.99 4.76 -12.96
C ALA A 202 7.89 4.07 -14.31
N ALA A 203 8.35 2.83 -14.38
CA ALA A 203 8.30 1.97 -15.57
C ALA A 203 7.25 0.88 -15.39
N ASP A 204 6.21 0.90 -16.21
CA ASP A 204 5.14 -0.09 -16.19
C ASP A 204 5.45 -1.24 -17.16
N PRO A 205 5.72 -2.47 -16.67
CA PRO A 205 6.07 -3.60 -17.53
C PRO A 205 4.90 -4.11 -18.39
N PHE A 206 3.65 -3.86 -17.99
CA PHE A 206 2.48 -4.33 -18.73
C PHE A 206 2.18 -3.46 -19.95
N THR A 207 2.36 -2.15 -19.82
CA THR A 207 2.05 -1.17 -20.88
C THR A 207 3.28 -0.63 -21.57
N ASN A 208 4.47 -0.84 -21.02
CA ASN A 208 5.74 -0.22 -21.41
C ASN A 208 5.70 1.32 -21.39
N GLN A 209 4.76 1.90 -20.64
CA GLN A 209 4.66 3.35 -20.45
C GLN A 209 5.54 3.81 -19.29
N LEU A 210 6.02 5.04 -19.42
CA LEU A 210 6.75 5.73 -18.38
C LEU A 210 5.89 6.85 -17.78
N ARG A 211 6.06 7.06 -16.50
CA ARG A 211 5.55 8.24 -15.78
C ARG A 211 6.65 8.80 -14.90
N ILE A 212 6.70 10.11 -14.81
CA ILE A 212 7.69 10.82 -13.99
C ILE A 212 6.95 11.61 -12.91
N PHE A 213 7.41 11.46 -11.67
CA PHE A 213 6.88 12.15 -10.51
C PHE A 213 7.99 12.99 -9.90
N GLN A 214 7.68 14.24 -9.56
CA GLN A 214 8.62 15.17 -8.93
C GLN A 214 8.25 15.34 -7.46
N GLY A 215 9.20 15.15 -6.56
CA GLY A 215 8.95 15.22 -5.13
C GLY A 215 8.37 16.57 -4.69
N GLU A 216 8.88 17.68 -5.24
CA GLU A 216 8.38 19.02 -4.95
C GLU A 216 6.91 19.21 -5.37
N GLU A 217 6.52 18.69 -6.53
CA GLU A 217 5.15 18.78 -7.02
C GLU A 217 4.17 17.99 -6.15
N GLU A 218 4.56 16.77 -5.74
CA GLU A 218 3.73 15.95 -4.87
C GLU A 218 3.61 16.58 -3.46
N ARG A 219 4.69 17.11 -2.91
CA ARG A 219 4.67 17.86 -1.64
C ARG A 219 3.82 19.12 -1.73
N LYS A 220 3.91 19.89 -2.82
CA LYS A 220 3.10 21.10 -3.03
C LYS A 220 1.60 20.81 -3.00
N LYS A 221 1.15 19.71 -3.61
CA LYS A 221 -0.26 19.29 -3.54
C LYS A 221 -0.72 19.09 -2.09
N ARG A 222 0.11 18.44 -1.27
CA ARG A 222 -0.20 18.17 0.14
C ARG A 222 -0.12 19.43 1.01
N TYR A 223 0.86 20.28 0.78
CA TYR A 223 0.95 21.59 1.46
C TYR A 223 -0.29 22.44 1.23
N LEU A 224 -0.84 22.45 0.01
CA LEU A 224 -2.10 23.15 -0.28
C LEU A 224 -3.28 22.56 0.49
N THR A 225 -3.34 21.23 0.66
CA THR A 225 -4.37 20.57 1.46
C THR A 225 -4.26 20.99 2.93
N VAL A 226 -3.05 20.97 3.50
CA VAL A 226 -2.82 21.38 4.89
C VAL A 226 -3.13 22.86 5.08
N ALA A 227 -2.70 23.73 4.16
CA ALA A 227 -2.99 25.16 4.22
C ALA A 227 -4.51 25.47 4.27
N ARG A 228 -5.30 24.75 3.46
CA ARG A 228 -6.77 24.86 3.49
C ARG A 228 -7.37 24.36 4.81
N ALA A 229 -6.73 23.40 5.46
CA ALA A 229 -7.20 22.85 6.73
C ALA A 229 -6.86 23.73 7.96
N LEU A 230 -6.01 24.75 7.80
CA LEU A 230 -5.70 25.69 8.89
C LEU A 230 -6.91 26.55 9.31
N ASP A 231 -7.88 26.75 8.39
CA ASP A 231 -9.12 27.48 8.67
C ASP A 231 -10.22 26.57 9.26
N ALA A 232 -9.98 25.26 9.31
CA ALA A 232 -10.94 24.29 9.85
C ALA A 232 -10.98 24.34 11.38
N THR A 233 -12.18 24.22 11.95
CA THR A 233 -12.43 24.25 13.39
C THR A 233 -12.92 22.93 13.94
N THR A 234 -13.44 22.06 13.08
CA THR A 234 -14.03 20.77 13.44
C THR A 234 -13.47 19.65 12.59
N PHE A 235 -12.94 18.61 13.24
CA PHE A 235 -12.25 17.51 12.58
C PHE A 235 -12.87 16.15 12.87
N GLY A 236 -13.10 15.34 11.82
CA GLY A 236 -13.43 13.93 11.94
C GLY A 236 -12.15 13.07 11.89
N ILE A 237 -11.72 12.49 13.01
CA ILE A 237 -10.53 11.63 13.07
C ILE A 237 -10.96 10.19 12.82
N ILE A 238 -10.55 9.63 11.69
CA ILE A 238 -10.97 8.32 11.21
C ILE A 238 -10.07 7.24 11.79
N ILE A 239 -10.68 6.23 12.41
CA ILE A 239 -10.05 5.01 12.89
C ILE A 239 -10.42 3.90 11.92
N GLY A 240 -9.45 3.35 11.19
CA GLY A 240 -9.66 2.16 10.37
C GLY A 240 -9.88 0.94 11.25
N MET A 241 -10.91 0.15 10.97
CA MET A 241 -11.24 -1.06 11.74
C MET A 241 -10.68 -2.34 11.12
N LYS A 242 -10.01 -2.24 9.95
CA LYS A 242 -9.31 -3.38 9.33
C LYS A 242 -8.15 -3.85 10.20
N SER A 243 -7.84 -5.14 10.14
CA SER A 243 -6.94 -5.85 11.06
C SER A 243 -5.56 -5.20 11.24
N GLY A 244 -4.98 -4.63 10.18
CA GLY A 244 -3.67 -3.96 10.21
C GLY A 244 -3.73 -2.44 10.09
N GLN A 245 -4.89 -1.81 10.25
CA GLN A 245 -5.10 -0.36 10.08
C GLN A 245 -5.68 0.33 11.31
N CYS A 246 -5.93 -0.40 12.39
CA CYS A 246 -6.52 0.16 13.61
C CYS A 246 -5.44 0.83 14.48
N ASN A 247 -5.42 2.15 14.48
CA ASN A 247 -4.50 2.95 15.30
C ASN A 247 -5.27 3.86 16.27
N LEU A 248 -5.95 3.23 17.22
CA LEU A 248 -6.78 3.94 18.23
C LEU A 248 -5.94 4.87 19.12
N SER A 249 -4.71 4.46 19.49
CA SER A 249 -3.83 5.26 20.33
C SER A 249 -3.44 6.57 19.65
N GLU A 250 -3.09 6.51 18.36
CA GLU A 250 -2.76 7.68 17.55
C GLU A 250 -3.97 8.61 17.38
N ALA A 251 -5.13 8.02 17.06
CA ALA A 251 -6.37 8.80 16.92
C ALA A 251 -6.75 9.56 18.20
N ARG A 252 -6.59 8.93 19.37
CA ARG A 252 -6.80 9.58 20.68
C ARG A 252 -5.80 10.70 20.93
N ARG A 253 -4.51 10.45 20.67
CA ARG A 253 -3.45 11.44 20.83
C ARG A 253 -3.71 12.70 19.98
N LEU A 254 -4.12 12.51 18.72
CA LEU A 254 -4.46 13.60 17.81
C LEU A 254 -5.71 14.36 18.27
N LYS A 255 -6.75 13.66 18.74
CA LYS A 255 -7.94 14.30 19.31
C LYS A 255 -7.59 15.18 20.51
N GLU A 256 -6.79 14.68 21.43
CA GLU A 256 -6.32 15.46 22.59
C GLU A 256 -5.50 16.68 22.15
N GLY A 257 -4.66 16.53 21.12
CA GLY A 257 -3.91 17.64 20.53
C GLY A 257 -4.82 18.73 19.98
N ALA A 258 -5.87 18.36 19.26
CA ALA A 258 -6.87 19.29 18.72
C ALA A 258 -7.60 20.04 19.86
N ILE A 259 -8.07 19.32 20.86
CA ILE A 259 -8.77 19.91 22.01
C ILE A 259 -7.89 20.95 22.75
N ARG A 260 -6.60 20.65 22.96
CA ARG A 260 -5.65 21.60 23.56
C ARG A 260 -5.47 22.89 22.74
N ARG A 261 -5.77 22.85 21.44
CA ARG A 261 -5.75 24.02 20.54
C ARG A 261 -7.10 24.71 20.42
N GLY A 262 -8.11 24.26 21.17
CA GLY A 262 -9.46 24.83 21.12
C GLY A 262 -10.27 24.38 19.90
N LEU A 263 -9.84 23.32 19.22
CA LEU A 263 -10.53 22.74 18.07
C LEU A 263 -11.48 21.62 18.48
N ASN A 264 -12.55 21.42 17.72
CA ASN A 264 -13.45 20.29 17.91
C ASN A 264 -12.90 19.06 17.16
N ALA A 265 -12.93 17.89 17.80
CA ALA A 265 -12.47 16.64 17.17
C ALA A 265 -13.31 15.44 17.61
N TYR A 266 -13.78 14.66 16.67
CA TYR A 266 -14.61 13.47 16.86
C TYR A 266 -13.89 12.24 16.32
N LEU A 267 -13.93 11.13 17.04
CA LEU A 267 -13.40 9.84 16.59
C LEU A 267 -14.49 9.10 15.80
N ILE A 268 -14.16 8.66 14.59
CA ILE A 268 -15.08 7.98 13.68
C ILE A 268 -14.48 6.63 13.31
N ALA A 269 -15.05 5.53 13.75
CA ALA A 269 -14.59 4.18 13.44
C ALA A 269 -15.27 3.66 12.18
N MET A 270 -14.48 3.15 11.20
CA MET A 270 -14.98 2.66 9.91
C MET A 270 -14.18 1.44 9.43
N ASP A 271 -14.87 0.41 8.93
CA ASP A 271 -14.26 -0.70 8.19
C ASP A 271 -13.87 -0.27 6.76
N GLU A 272 -14.84 0.26 6.03
CA GLU A 272 -14.63 0.82 4.69
C GLU A 272 -14.74 2.34 4.75
N ILE A 273 -13.66 3.00 4.36
CA ILE A 273 -13.58 4.47 4.33
C ILE A 273 -13.81 4.91 2.89
N THR A 274 -15.03 5.28 2.59
CA THR A 274 -15.46 5.76 1.26
C THR A 274 -16.01 7.17 1.34
N GLU A 275 -16.06 7.86 0.19
CA GLU A 275 -16.63 9.19 0.10
C GLU A 275 -18.08 9.21 0.55
N GLU A 276 -18.88 8.25 0.09
CA GLU A 276 -20.33 8.19 0.42
C GLU A 276 -20.56 8.10 1.93
N ARG A 277 -19.72 7.34 2.63
CA ARG A 277 -19.80 7.22 4.09
C ARG A 277 -19.38 8.48 4.80
N LEU A 278 -18.36 9.19 4.29
CA LEU A 278 -17.89 10.44 4.87
C LEU A 278 -18.83 11.63 4.57
N LEU A 279 -19.58 11.58 3.46
CA LEU A 279 -20.60 12.59 3.14
C LEU A 279 -21.65 12.74 4.25
N ALA A 280 -21.93 11.69 5.02
CA ALA A 280 -22.84 11.75 6.17
C ALA A 280 -22.38 12.75 7.25
N TYR A 281 -21.07 13.03 7.32
CA TYR A 281 -20.46 13.94 8.30
C TYR A 281 -20.01 15.28 7.71
N LYS A 282 -20.27 15.54 6.40
CA LYS A 282 -19.76 16.71 5.66
C LYS A 282 -20.19 18.04 6.26
N TYR A 283 -21.36 18.10 6.88
CA TYR A 283 -21.88 19.34 7.48
C TYR A 283 -21.46 19.52 8.94
N GLU A 284 -20.81 18.53 9.54
CA GLU A 284 -20.40 18.55 10.93
C GLU A 284 -18.87 18.53 11.11
N ALA A 285 -18.11 18.19 10.05
CA ALA A 285 -16.66 18.20 10.02
C ALA A 285 -16.14 19.00 8.82
N ASP A 286 -15.30 20.00 9.08
CA ASP A 286 -14.65 20.80 8.04
C ASP A 286 -13.57 20.03 7.30
N ALA A 287 -12.91 19.11 8.01
CA ALA A 287 -11.86 18.26 7.48
C ALA A 287 -11.82 16.90 8.20
N PHE A 288 -11.23 15.90 7.53
CA PHE A 288 -11.01 14.58 8.07
C PHE A 288 -9.52 14.29 8.29
N VAL A 289 -9.22 13.51 9.31
CA VAL A 289 -7.87 13.05 9.63
C VAL A 289 -7.82 11.54 9.53
N ASN A 290 -7.01 11.03 8.65
CA ASN A 290 -6.86 9.60 8.41
C ASN A 290 -5.72 9.03 9.27
N THR A 291 -6.06 8.10 10.18
CA THR A 291 -5.08 7.33 10.96
C THR A 291 -4.97 5.88 10.49
N ALA A 292 -5.63 5.51 9.40
CA ALA A 292 -5.65 4.17 8.83
C ALA A 292 -4.58 4.00 7.74
N CYS A 293 -4.95 4.11 6.49
CA CYS A 293 -4.08 3.86 5.34
C CYS A 293 -3.65 5.16 4.66
N PRO A 294 -2.34 5.43 4.46
CA PRO A 294 -1.87 6.65 3.78
C PRO A 294 -2.49 6.88 2.39
N ARG A 295 -2.88 5.82 1.68
CA ARG A 295 -3.53 5.88 0.37
C ARG A 295 -4.79 6.75 0.38
N LEU A 296 -5.57 6.69 1.44
CA LEU A 296 -6.84 7.43 1.53
C LEU A 296 -6.64 8.94 1.39
N ALA A 297 -5.54 9.48 1.92
CA ALA A 297 -5.25 10.91 1.81
C ALA A 297 -5.05 11.37 0.36
N GLU A 298 -4.61 10.50 -0.54
CA GLU A 298 -4.45 10.79 -1.97
C GLU A 298 -5.75 10.60 -2.75
N ASP A 299 -6.50 9.55 -2.46
CA ASP A 299 -7.75 9.23 -3.16
C ASP A 299 -8.80 10.35 -2.97
N PHE A 300 -8.89 10.93 -1.76
CA PHE A 300 -9.87 11.99 -1.44
C PHE A 300 -9.53 13.39 -1.99
N ILE A 301 -8.33 13.65 -2.49
CA ILE A 301 -8.00 14.93 -3.17
C ILE A 301 -8.95 15.18 -4.35
N ARG A 302 -9.40 14.13 -5.02
CA ARG A 302 -10.25 14.22 -6.21
C ARG A 302 -11.69 14.62 -5.90
N HIS A 303 -12.14 14.50 -4.66
CA HIS A 303 -13.54 14.62 -4.25
C HIS A 303 -13.85 15.91 -3.45
N ASN A 304 -12.93 16.87 -3.45
CA ASN A 304 -13.06 18.16 -2.73
C ASN A 304 -13.34 18.00 -1.21
N MET A 305 -12.95 16.87 -0.63
CA MET A 305 -12.94 16.64 0.81
C MET A 305 -11.52 16.84 1.35
N LEU A 306 -11.37 17.62 2.40
CA LEU A 306 -10.10 17.82 3.05
C LEU A 306 -9.76 16.56 3.88
N MET A 307 -8.86 15.72 3.36
CA MET A 307 -8.35 14.54 4.05
C MET A 307 -6.88 14.74 4.38
N LEU A 308 -6.56 14.78 5.66
CA LEU A 308 -5.21 14.90 6.19
C LEU A 308 -4.69 13.55 6.65
N SER A 309 -3.41 13.29 6.50
CA SER A 309 -2.72 12.25 7.26
C SER A 309 -2.50 12.70 8.72
N ALA A 310 -2.16 11.78 9.61
CA ALA A 310 -1.84 12.10 11.00
C ALA A 310 -0.73 13.16 11.11
N ARG A 311 0.35 13.03 10.32
CA ARG A 311 1.48 13.98 10.32
C ARG A 311 1.09 15.37 9.82
N GLU A 312 0.24 15.44 8.81
CA GLU A 312 -0.27 16.70 8.29
C GLU A 312 -1.17 17.40 9.31
N PHE A 313 -1.99 16.63 10.03
CA PHE A 313 -2.80 17.16 11.09
C PHE A 313 -1.95 17.67 12.28
N GLU A 314 -0.84 17.02 12.60
CA GLU A 314 0.12 17.52 13.59
C GLU A 314 0.64 18.91 13.25
N VAL A 315 0.81 19.25 11.96
CA VAL A 315 1.15 20.62 11.54
C VAL A 315 0.01 21.56 11.83
N VAL A 316 -1.24 21.20 11.51
CA VAL A 316 -2.43 22.03 11.77
C VAL A 316 -2.57 22.35 13.27
N ILE A 317 -2.34 21.36 14.13
CA ILE A 317 -2.43 21.54 15.57
C ILE A 317 -1.11 22.04 16.21
N GLY A 318 -0.10 22.39 15.41
CA GLY A 318 1.18 22.98 15.85
C GLY A 318 2.06 22.05 16.67
N GLN A 319 1.97 20.72 16.44
CA GLN A 319 2.81 19.69 17.07
C GLN A 319 3.97 19.27 16.16
N ARG A 320 4.01 19.71 14.90
CA ARG A 320 5.06 19.39 13.92
C ARG A 320 5.32 20.62 13.03
N ASN A 321 6.54 20.77 12.59
CA ASN A 321 6.92 21.77 11.60
C ASN A 321 6.63 21.31 10.17
N TRP A 322 6.42 22.24 9.24
CA TRP A 322 6.17 21.96 7.84
C TRP A 322 7.30 21.15 7.16
N GLU A 323 8.54 21.48 7.47
CA GLU A 323 9.74 20.86 6.91
C GLU A 323 9.89 19.38 7.35
N GLU A 324 9.31 19.04 8.51
CA GLU A 324 9.39 17.70 9.10
C GLU A 324 8.26 16.77 8.65
N MET A 325 7.26 17.30 7.94
CA MET A 325 6.03 16.59 7.62
C MET A 325 6.28 15.31 6.81
N TYR A 326 7.24 15.33 5.89
CA TYR A 326 7.59 14.20 5.02
C TYR A 326 9.00 13.65 5.26
N ASN A 327 9.65 14.03 6.36
CA ASN A 327 10.90 13.39 6.73
C ASN A 327 10.64 11.92 7.08
N LEU A 328 11.32 11.03 6.36
CA LEU A 328 11.26 9.58 6.58
C LEU A 328 12.02 9.14 7.85
N ASN A 329 12.54 10.06 8.66
CA ASN A 329 13.10 9.70 9.95
C ASN A 329 11.99 9.25 10.90
N PRO A 330 12.17 8.11 11.59
CA PRO A 330 11.18 7.54 12.49
C PRO A 330 10.84 8.47 13.64
#